data_dc6a575b4049c4e3047cafdb00200e0d
#
_entry.id   dc6a575b4049c4e3047cafdb00200e0d
#
_cell.length_a   1.000
_cell.length_b   1.000
_cell.length_c   1.000
_cell.angle_alpha   90.00
_cell.angle_beta   90.00
_cell.angle_gamma   90.00
#
_symmetry.space_group_name_H-M   'P 1'
#
loop_
_entity.id
_entity.type
_entity.pdbx_description
1 polymer ?
#
loop_
_entity_poly.entity_id
_entity_poly.type
_entity_poly.pdbx_seq_one_letter_code
_entity_poly.pdbx_strand_id
1 'polypeptide(L)' 'MQIKNKINEIGHEKVSELRKNLRRGDAFLISEMLDGLYQPTTINKMILGHRKMKPIVYDAANRLIATINNLKSELK' A
#
# COMPACT_ATOMS: atom_id res chain seq x y z
N MET A 1 -26.99 2.24 7.09
CA MET A 1 -26.61 2.01 6.62
C MET A 1 -25.65 1.44 5.79
N GLN A 2 -25.52 1.58 4.67
CA GLN A 2 -24.64 0.97 3.81
C GLN A 2 -23.27 1.44 3.98
N ILE A 3 -23.08 2.32 4.78
CA ILE A 3 -21.78 2.84 4.99
C ILE A 3 -20.78 1.83 5.40
N LYS A 4 -21.21 0.82 6.15
CA LYS A 4 -20.28 -0.13 6.59
C LYS A 4 -19.70 -0.89 5.48
N ASN A 5 -20.33 -1.02 4.40
CA ASN A 5 -19.78 -1.77 3.32
C ASN A 5 -18.60 -1.08 2.71
N LYS A 6 -18.53 0.23 2.84
CA LYS A 6 -17.46 0.95 2.24
C LYS A 6 -16.24 1.02 3.08
N ILE A 7 -16.36 0.67 4.32
CA ILE A 7 -15.23 0.75 5.22
C ILE A 7 -14.11 -0.14 4.79
N ASN A 8 -14.44 -1.30 4.24
CA ASN A 8 -13.42 -2.26 3.86
C ASN A 8 -12.93 -2.12 2.44
N GLU A 9 -13.41 -1.11 1.75
CA GLU A 9 -12.98 -0.90 0.39
C GLU A 9 -12.08 0.31 0.28
N ILE A 10 -10.98 0.14 -0.40
CA ILE A 10 -10.06 1.25 -0.61
C ILE A 10 -10.38 1.86 -1.96
N GLY A 11 -10.84 3.09 -1.94
CA GLY A 11 -11.26 3.75 -3.17
C GLY A 11 -10.15 4.01 -4.13
N HIS A 12 -10.54 4.22 -5.38
CA HIS A 12 -9.60 4.46 -6.45
C HIS A 12 -8.70 5.66 -6.17
N GLU A 13 -9.28 6.69 -5.58
CA GLU A 13 -8.52 7.89 -5.28
C GLU A 13 -7.43 7.65 -4.25
N LYS A 14 -7.74 6.84 -3.23
CA LYS A 14 -6.76 6.54 -2.20
C LYS A 14 -5.63 5.71 -2.75
N VAL A 15 -5.93 4.78 -3.64
CA VAL A 15 -4.91 3.96 -4.27
C VAL A 15 -4.03 4.81 -5.16
N SER A 16 -4.62 5.73 -5.88
CA SER A 16 -3.88 6.63 -6.75
C SER A 16 -2.93 7.50 -5.95
N GLU A 17 -3.40 7.99 -4.83
CA GLU A 17 -2.58 8.81 -3.96
C GLU A 17 -1.44 8.00 -3.37
N LEU A 18 -1.74 6.77 -2.97
CA LEU A 18 -0.73 5.88 -2.43
C LEU A 18 0.36 5.63 -3.46
N ARG A 19 -0.03 5.39 -4.71
CA ARG A 19 0.90 5.10 -5.79
C ARG A 19 1.90 6.22 -6.00
N LYS A 20 1.47 7.45 -5.80
CA LYS A 20 2.35 8.59 -5.98
C LYS A 20 3.51 8.59 -5.00
N ASN A 21 3.32 7.95 -3.86
CA ASN A 21 4.32 7.93 -2.81
C ASN A 21 5.15 6.66 -2.78
N LEU A 22 4.82 5.71 -3.63
CA LEU A 22 5.55 4.45 -3.68
C LEU A 22 6.54 4.45 -4.83
N ARG A 23 7.58 3.66 -4.68
CA ARG A 23 8.63 3.59 -5.67
C ARG A 23 8.77 2.18 -6.18
N ARG A 24 9.54 2.03 -7.24
CA ARG A 24 9.82 0.71 -7.77
C ARG A 24 10.50 -0.12 -6.70
N GLY A 25 10.08 -1.35 -6.54
CA GLY A 25 10.63 -2.22 -5.52
C GLY A 25 9.88 -2.20 -4.20
N ASP A 26 9.03 -1.22 -3.98
CA ASP A 26 8.31 -1.13 -2.72
C ASP A 26 7.30 -2.27 -2.56
N ALA A 27 6.79 -2.80 -3.67
CA ALA A 27 5.89 -3.95 -3.59
C ALA A 27 6.57 -5.15 -2.94
N PHE A 28 7.87 -5.32 -3.21
CA PHE A 28 8.63 -6.39 -2.61
C PHE A 28 8.75 -6.18 -1.10
N LEU A 29 9.01 -4.95 -0.70
CA LEU A 29 9.12 -4.63 0.73
C LEU A 29 7.79 -4.83 1.45
N ILE A 30 6.70 -4.44 0.81
CA ILE A 30 5.38 -4.65 1.39
C ILE A 30 5.11 -6.14 1.56
N SER A 31 5.49 -6.94 0.57
CA SER A 31 5.34 -8.37 0.66
C SER A 31 6.09 -8.92 1.86
N GLU A 32 7.31 -8.42 2.10
CA GLU A 32 8.10 -8.85 3.23
C GLU A 32 7.44 -8.45 4.54
N MET A 33 6.88 -7.26 4.59
CA MET A 33 6.20 -6.78 5.80
C MET A 33 5.01 -7.67 6.14
N LEU A 34 4.40 -8.27 5.14
CA LEU A 34 3.24 -9.13 5.33
C LEU A 34 3.62 -10.62 5.35
N ASP A 35 4.91 -10.92 5.50
CA ASP A 35 5.40 -12.28 5.58
C ASP A 35 4.99 -13.13 4.39
N GLY A 36 4.94 -12.52 3.23
CA GLY A 36 4.62 -13.25 2.01
C GLY A 36 3.15 -13.58 1.83
N LEU A 37 2.28 -12.96 2.60
CA LEU A 37 0.85 -13.19 2.46
C LEU A 37 0.39 -12.94 1.03
N TYR A 38 0.93 -11.90 0.39
CA TYR A 38 0.70 -11.62 -1.01
C TYR A 38 2.04 -11.48 -1.69
N GLN A 39 2.14 -11.99 -2.91
CA GLN A 39 3.39 -11.88 -3.65
C GLN A 39 3.58 -10.46 -4.16
N PRO A 40 4.82 -10.06 -4.41
CA PRO A 40 5.08 -8.69 -4.89
C PRO A 40 4.33 -8.36 -6.18
N THR A 41 4.20 -9.31 -7.10
CA THR A 41 3.49 -9.06 -8.34
C THR A 41 2.01 -8.77 -8.06
N THR A 42 1.41 -9.50 -7.12
CA THR A 42 0.03 -9.28 -6.75
C THR A 42 -0.14 -7.90 -6.12
N ILE A 43 0.78 -7.54 -5.23
CA ILE A 43 0.73 -6.24 -4.57
C ILE A 43 0.89 -5.13 -5.60
N ASN A 44 1.77 -5.32 -6.56
CA ASN A 44 1.98 -4.33 -7.59
C ASN A 44 0.72 -4.13 -8.43
N LYS A 45 -0.01 -5.21 -8.70
CA LYS A 45 -1.27 -5.11 -9.43
C LYS A 45 -2.30 -4.31 -8.64
N MET A 46 -2.30 -4.45 -7.33
CA MET A 46 -3.21 -3.66 -6.50
C MET A 46 -2.83 -2.19 -6.55
N ILE A 47 -1.55 -1.89 -6.49
CA ILE A 47 -1.07 -0.52 -6.54
C ILE A 47 -1.40 0.13 -7.87
N LEU A 48 -1.29 -0.63 -8.95
CA LEU A 48 -1.57 -0.11 -10.29
C LEU A 48 -3.05 -0.06 -10.62
N GLY A 49 -3.88 -0.61 -9.75
CA GLY A 49 -5.31 -0.56 -9.98
C GLY A 49 -5.88 -1.72 -10.77
N HIS A 50 -5.05 -2.75 -11.03
CA HIS A 50 -5.51 -3.92 -11.78
C HIS A 50 -6.19 -4.95 -10.87
N ARG A 51 -6.07 -4.80 -9.58
CA ARG A 51 -6.75 -5.65 -8.63
C ARG A 51 -7.27 -4.77 -7.50
N LYS A 52 -8.31 -5.25 -6.82
CA LYS A 52 -8.87 -4.51 -5.71
C LYS A 52 -7.85 -4.46 -4.57
N MET A 53 -7.61 -3.28 -4.06
CA MET A 53 -6.65 -3.09 -2.97
C MET A 53 -7.21 -3.69 -1.68
N LYS A 54 -6.39 -4.50 -1.01
CA LYS A 54 -6.77 -5.07 0.27
C LYS A 54 -6.37 -4.13 1.39
N PRO A 55 -7.21 -4.00 2.41
CA PRO A 55 -6.88 -3.07 3.51
C PRO A 55 -5.54 -3.36 4.18
N ILE A 56 -5.18 -4.63 4.33
CA ILE A 56 -3.93 -4.96 4.98
C ILE A 56 -2.73 -4.54 4.13
N VAL A 57 -2.87 -4.61 2.81
CA VAL A 57 -1.81 -4.16 1.91
C VAL A 57 -1.72 -2.64 1.95
N TYR A 58 -2.86 -1.97 1.96
CA TYR A 58 -2.91 -0.53 2.00
C TYR A 58 -2.25 -0.02 3.29
N ASP A 59 -2.57 -0.66 4.40
CA ASP A 59 -2.00 -0.28 5.69
C ASP A 59 -0.49 -0.49 5.70
N ALA A 60 -0.02 -1.62 5.21
CA ALA A 60 1.40 -1.89 5.16
C ALA A 60 2.12 -0.88 4.28
N ALA A 61 1.52 -0.52 3.15
CA ALA A 61 2.12 0.45 2.25
C ALA A 61 2.26 1.81 2.92
N ASN A 62 1.24 2.22 3.67
CA ASN A 62 1.31 3.49 4.37
C ASN A 62 2.36 3.49 5.47
N ARG A 63 2.53 2.35 6.15
CA ARG A 63 3.56 2.23 7.17
C ARG A 63 4.94 2.32 6.54
N LEU A 64 5.11 1.73 5.38
CA LEU A 64 6.37 1.78 4.68
C LEU A 64 6.71 3.22 4.29
N ILE A 65 5.73 3.94 3.76
CA ILE A 65 5.93 5.32 3.36
C ILE A 65 6.33 6.17 4.57
N ALA A 66 5.62 5.99 5.67
CA ALA A 66 5.91 6.74 6.89
C ALA A 66 7.31 6.45 7.41
N THR A 67 7.72 5.19 7.35
CA THR A 67 9.05 4.78 7.81
C THR A 67 10.13 5.42 6.95
N ILE A 68 9.95 5.41 5.64
CA ILE A 68 10.93 6.01 4.74
C ILE A 68 11.03 7.50 4.98
N ASN A 69 9.90 8.15 5.17
CA ASN A 69 9.91 9.60 5.40
C ASN A 69 10.60 9.94 6.71
N ASN A 70 10.43 9.12 7.73
CA ASN A 70 11.11 9.33 8.98
C ASN A 70 12.60 9.17 8.83
N LEU A 71 13.04 8.15 8.10
CA LEU A 71 14.46 7.93 7.88
C LEU A 71 15.08 9.08 7.12
N LYS A 72 14.39 9.59 6.11
CA LYS A 72 14.88 10.72 5.36
C LYS A 72 15.02 11.95 6.24
N SER A 73 14.08 12.14 7.13
CA SER A 73 14.11 13.28 8.03
C SER A 73 15.31 13.20 8.97
N GLU A 74 15.63 12.00 9.43
CA GLU A 74 16.75 11.82 10.33
C GLU A 74 18.09 12.01 9.66
N LEU A 75 18.15 11.77 8.37
CA LEU A 75 19.40 11.89 7.66
C LEU A 75 19.76 13.33 7.29
N LYS A 76 18.87 14.25 7.51
CA LYS A 76 19.15 15.64 7.20
C LYS A 76 19.89 16.35 8.31
#